data_1e4dd272c003f5f2321e26c32ce61369
#
_entry.id   1e4dd272c003f5f2321e26c32ce61369
#
_cell.length_a   1.000
_cell.length_b   1.000
_cell.length_c   1.000
_cell.angle_alpha   90.00
_cell.angle_beta   90.00
_cell.angle_gamma   90.00
#
_symmetry.space_group_name_H-M   'P 1'
#
loop_
_entity.id
_entity.type
_entity.pdbx_description
1 polymer ?
#
loop_
_entity_poly.entity_id
_entity_poly.type
_entity_poly.pdbx_seq_one_letter_code
_entity_poly.pdbx_strand_id
1 'polypeptide(L)'
;YDAPIDVDFANALAKVHVTIRLGLYEDETSRLCHWHLPRAHYLESWGDARAWDGSVSIAQPLIMPLFGGRSVIELLALISGDKVTAGDQIVQRTWKEQLIKGGGDFAKSWRKALHDGILEKSEWPVVAATLTAKEFPAAEAGLPAGSFYLKFEPDAHTYDGRFANNGWLQETHEPLTKLIWDNAALISVKDANQLGIKTNDVVKIDANGKWMEVAAYVMPGQPVGVIGLSLGYGRTAAGRVGERLGFNAYSIRASATPYVVNGVKLSKTGESYTLALTSLHHIIDEVGMKGREPRVGDKGKSGTIIREATFAEYKENPRAPHEGYEGAMRLQLFKPPHAFNDTHAWGMAIDMNTCIGCNACVVACQAENNVGIVGKDQSLMHREMGWIRIDRYFKGNVEDPQIDVVHQPMMCQQCENAPCEQVCPVAATMHDTEGLNTMVYNRCIGTRYCSNNCPYKVRRFNYFDWHAKPPRNRTGVLYPGFPDEQQNDPKAVDPIRRMQFNPDVTVRMRGVMEKCTYCTQRIQRTKIAKRNIGQDVKDGDVMTACQQACPTLAITFGNLLEKEAAVTELQKNPRAYDVLGDLNTRPRTRYLAKLRNPNGGGEGHGEEHKAAGATQTDSVA
;
A
#
# COMPACT_ATOMS: atom_id res chain seq x y z
N TYR A 1 20.32 -1.32 -14.93
CA TYR A 1 19.09 -2.06 -14.68
C TYR A 1 17.93 -1.50 -15.53
N ASP A 2 17.65 -0.21 -15.45
CA ASP A 2 16.50 0.48 -16.08
C ASP A 2 16.83 1.15 -17.43
N ALA A 3 18.04 0.99 -17.94
CA ALA A 3 18.43 1.49 -19.25
C ALA A 3 17.64 0.81 -20.37
N PRO A 4 17.12 1.56 -21.38
CA PRO A 4 16.49 0.98 -22.55
C PRO A 4 17.42 0.04 -23.29
N ILE A 5 16.88 -1.05 -23.85
CA ILE A 5 17.67 -2.11 -24.51
C ILE A 5 18.47 -1.64 -25.74
N ASP A 6 17.98 -0.58 -26.38
CA ASP A 6 18.58 0.02 -27.58
C ASP A 6 19.72 1.00 -27.27
N VAL A 7 19.93 1.38 -26.01
CA VAL A 7 21.00 2.31 -25.58
C VAL A 7 22.34 1.59 -25.35
N ASP A 8 22.30 0.26 -25.08
CA ASP A 8 23.50 -0.56 -24.77
C ASP A 8 24.43 0.07 -23.71
N PHE A 9 23.80 0.57 -22.63
CA PHE A 9 24.46 1.37 -21.60
C PHE A 9 25.66 0.69 -20.95
N ALA A 10 25.60 -0.62 -20.71
CA ALA A 10 26.69 -1.36 -20.07
C ALA A 10 27.97 -1.34 -20.93
N ASN A 11 27.85 -1.58 -22.24
CA ASN A 11 28.99 -1.54 -23.15
C ASN A 11 29.49 -0.09 -23.38
N ALA A 12 28.61 0.89 -23.33
CA ALA A 12 29.02 2.30 -23.39
C ALA A 12 29.83 2.70 -22.14
N LEU A 13 29.35 2.28 -20.95
CA LEU A 13 30.02 2.55 -19.67
C LEU A 13 31.41 1.89 -19.60
N ALA A 14 31.56 0.68 -20.14
CA ALA A 14 32.83 -0.04 -20.16
C ALA A 14 33.93 0.65 -20.98
N LYS A 15 33.57 1.60 -21.87
CA LYS A 15 34.52 2.38 -22.68
C LYS A 15 35.08 3.61 -21.94
N VAL A 16 34.52 3.94 -20.78
CA VAL A 16 34.90 5.11 -19.98
C VAL A 16 36.09 4.77 -19.09
N HIS A 17 37.16 5.56 -19.16
CA HIS A 17 38.42 5.29 -18.41
C HIS A 17 38.24 5.23 -16.91
N VAL A 18 37.44 6.14 -16.33
CA VAL A 18 37.14 6.20 -14.90
C VAL A 18 35.67 6.43 -14.72
N THR A 19 35.03 5.52 -14.03
CA THR A 19 33.61 5.59 -13.73
C THR A 19 33.40 5.63 -12.22
N ILE A 20 32.57 6.56 -11.77
CA ILE A 20 32.25 6.80 -10.36
C ILE A 20 30.74 6.76 -10.21
N ARG A 21 30.24 5.89 -9.33
CA ARG A 21 28.83 5.83 -8.95
C ARG A 21 28.65 6.43 -7.56
N LEU A 22 27.82 7.46 -7.45
CA LEU A 22 27.31 7.94 -6.18
C LEU A 22 25.94 7.31 -5.96
N GLY A 23 25.81 6.36 -5.04
CA GLY A 23 24.58 5.58 -4.86
C GLY A 23 24.27 5.23 -3.42
N LEU A 24 22.99 5.04 -3.10
CA LEU A 24 22.53 4.58 -1.78
C LEU A 24 22.89 3.09 -1.56
N TYR A 25 22.98 2.33 -2.64
CA TYR A 25 23.29 0.89 -2.65
C TYR A 25 24.34 0.58 -3.70
N GLU A 26 25.09 -0.49 -3.50
CA GLU A 26 25.91 -1.08 -4.55
C GLU A 26 24.99 -1.79 -5.54
N ASP A 27 24.40 -1.02 -6.43
CA ASP A 27 23.47 -1.49 -7.45
C ASP A 27 24.20 -2.10 -8.68
N GLU A 28 23.43 -2.50 -9.69
CA GLU A 28 23.94 -3.09 -10.93
C GLU A 28 24.92 -2.15 -11.64
N THR A 29 24.69 -0.85 -11.61
CA THR A 29 25.60 0.15 -12.16
C THR A 29 26.88 0.24 -11.34
N SER A 30 26.78 0.18 -10.01
CA SER A 30 27.94 0.22 -9.11
C SER A 30 28.93 -0.93 -9.40
N ARG A 31 28.41 -2.12 -9.68
CA ARG A 31 29.23 -3.31 -10.01
C ARG A 31 30.01 -3.16 -11.33
N LEU A 32 29.58 -2.25 -12.18
CA LEU A 32 30.24 -1.91 -13.45
C LEU A 32 31.16 -0.69 -13.35
N CYS A 33 31.13 0.03 -12.25
CA CYS A 33 31.95 1.23 -12.03
C CYS A 33 33.26 0.90 -11.31
N HIS A 34 34.30 1.74 -11.54
CA HIS A 34 35.58 1.63 -10.83
C HIS A 34 35.45 2.04 -9.36
N TRP A 35 34.57 2.99 -9.06
CA TRP A 35 34.37 3.52 -7.73
C TRP A 35 32.90 3.61 -7.39
N HIS A 36 32.54 3.15 -6.19
CA HIS A 36 31.26 3.43 -5.57
C HIS A 36 31.45 4.34 -4.37
N LEU A 37 30.77 5.50 -4.39
CA LEU A 37 30.75 6.44 -3.28
C LEU A 37 29.37 6.36 -2.59
N PRO A 38 29.33 6.22 -1.25
CA PRO A 38 28.07 6.22 -0.52
C PRO A 38 27.36 7.57 -0.66
N ARG A 39 26.13 7.55 -1.12
CA ARG A 39 25.26 8.73 -1.19
C ARG A 39 24.51 8.89 0.12
N ALA A 40 24.48 10.11 0.66
CA ALA A 40 23.58 10.45 1.75
C ALA A 40 22.12 10.39 1.28
N HIS A 41 21.25 9.81 2.10
CA HIS A 41 19.81 9.82 1.88
C HIS A 41 19.28 11.26 2.05
N TYR A 42 18.13 11.59 1.44
CA TYR A 42 17.54 12.94 1.58
C TYR A 42 17.17 13.29 3.03
N LEU A 43 16.94 12.31 3.90
CA LEU A 43 16.77 12.49 5.35
C LEU A 43 18.08 12.72 6.10
N GLU A 44 19.23 12.53 5.45
CA GLU A 44 20.59 12.67 5.99
C GLU A 44 21.34 13.87 5.44
N SER A 45 20.74 14.63 4.53
CA SER A 45 21.42 15.70 3.81
C SER A 45 20.55 16.93 3.59
N TRP A 46 21.20 18.08 3.50
CA TRP A 46 20.57 19.31 3.08
C TRP A 46 20.27 19.29 1.59
N GLY A 47 19.16 19.92 1.22
CA GLY A 47 18.75 20.09 -0.16
C GLY A 47 17.58 21.07 -0.27
N ASP A 48 17.17 21.33 -1.49
CA ASP A 48 15.98 22.09 -1.81
C ASP A 48 15.32 21.54 -3.07
N ALA A 49 14.10 21.92 -3.31
CA ALA A 49 13.36 21.55 -4.51
C ALA A 49 12.38 22.68 -4.89
N ARG A 50 12.12 22.79 -6.18
CA ARG A 50 11.06 23.64 -6.71
C ARG A 50 9.97 22.77 -7.33
N ALA A 51 8.74 22.91 -6.85
CA ALA A 51 7.58 22.24 -7.39
C ALA A 51 7.14 22.82 -8.75
N TRP A 52 6.24 22.13 -9.42
CA TRP A 52 5.74 22.56 -10.74
C TRP A 52 5.00 23.89 -10.71
N ASP A 53 4.33 24.22 -9.62
CA ASP A 53 3.68 25.51 -9.38
C ASP A 53 4.67 26.63 -9.03
N GLY A 54 5.95 26.33 -8.90
CA GLY A 54 6.99 27.26 -8.53
C GLY A 54 7.30 27.34 -7.04
N SER A 55 6.51 26.68 -6.18
CA SER A 55 6.76 26.64 -4.74
C SER A 55 8.13 26.04 -4.44
N VAL A 56 8.91 26.74 -3.61
CA VAL A 56 10.26 26.30 -3.20
C VAL A 56 10.18 25.72 -1.80
N SER A 57 10.66 24.50 -1.66
CA SER A 57 10.76 23.78 -0.38
C SER A 57 12.21 23.51 0.01
N ILE A 58 12.47 23.40 1.31
CA ILE A 58 13.77 23.06 1.85
C ILE A 58 13.76 21.68 2.48
N ALA A 59 14.77 20.87 2.18
CA ALA A 59 15.01 19.60 2.84
C ALA A 59 16.10 19.77 3.90
N GLN A 60 15.76 19.46 5.15
CA GLN A 60 16.67 19.49 6.29
C GLN A 60 16.98 18.05 6.72
N PRO A 61 18.24 17.72 7.06
CA PRO A 61 18.56 16.39 7.56
C PRO A 61 17.89 16.15 8.93
N LEU A 62 17.31 14.98 9.11
CA LEU A 62 16.75 14.52 10.38
C LEU A 62 17.77 13.75 11.20
N ILE A 63 18.77 13.15 10.54
CA ILE A 63 19.85 12.38 11.15
C ILE A 63 21.17 12.67 10.42
N MET A 64 22.28 12.37 11.06
CA MET A 64 23.59 12.34 10.42
C MET A 64 23.70 11.17 9.45
N PRO A 65 24.51 11.29 8.36
CA PRO A 65 24.72 10.20 7.43
C PRO A 65 25.20 8.92 8.12
N LEU A 66 24.42 7.83 8.03
CA LEU A 66 24.70 6.56 8.72
C LEU A 66 26.00 5.89 8.22
N PHE A 67 26.36 6.11 6.97
CA PHE A 67 27.51 5.48 6.32
C PHE A 67 28.57 6.47 5.85
N GLY A 68 28.60 7.65 6.42
CA GLY A 68 29.54 8.73 6.01
C GLY A 68 29.29 9.23 4.59
N GLY A 69 28.06 9.02 4.08
CA GLY A 69 27.65 9.40 2.73
C GLY A 69 27.70 10.90 2.49
N ARG A 70 27.82 11.28 1.22
CA ARG A 70 27.80 12.67 0.75
C ARG A 70 26.57 12.90 -0.13
N SER A 71 26.04 14.11 -0.08
CA SER A 71 24.97 14.53 -0.99
C SER A 71 25.53 14.82 -2.39
N VAL A 72 24.62 14.87 -3.38
CA VAL A 72 25.00 15.22 -4.76
C VAL A 72 25.60 16.62 -4.83
N ILE A 73 25.02 17.60 -4.12
CA ILE A 73 25.48 19.00 -4.15
C ILE A 73 26.86 19.14 -3.52
N GLU A 74 27.17 18.40 -2.45
CA GLU A 74 28.49 18.39 -1.82
C GLU A 74 29.56 17.79 -2.75
N LEU A 75 29.23 16.67 -3.42
CA LEU A 75 30.15 16.05 -4.36
C LEU A 75 30.42 16.94 -5.57
N LEU A 76 29.40 17.57 -6.14
CA LEU A 76 29.56 18.49 -7.25
C LEU A 76 30.38 19.73 -6.87
N ALA A 77 30.19 20.29 -5.66
CA ALA A 77 30.99 21.36 -5.15
C ALA A 77 32.48 21.00 -5.05
N LEU A 78 32.78 19.79 -4.54
CA LEU A 78 34.14 19.26 -4.49
C LEU A 78 34.77 19.14 -5.88
N ILE A 79 34.06 18.56 -6.85
CA ILE A 79 34.57 18.36 -8.22
C ILE A 79 34.79 19.69 -8.93
N SER A 80 33.93 20.68 -8.70
CA SER A 80 34.04 22.02 -9.31
C SER A 80 35.10 22.89 -8.64
N GLY A 81 35.71 22.44 -7.55
CA GLY A 81 36.70 23.23 -6.79
C GLY A 81 36.06 24.36 -6.00
N ASP A 82 34.76 24.27 -5.67
CA ASP A 82 34.07 25.27 -4.85
C ASP A 82 34.67 25.30 -3.44
N LYS A 83 34.87 26.50 -2.91
CA LYS A 83 35.36 26.69 -1.54
C LYS A 83 34.31 26.32 -0.49
N VAL A 84 33.04 26.36 -0.85
CA VAL A 84 31.89 26.02 0.01
C VAL A 84 31.43 24.62 -0.37
N THR A 85 31.72 23.64 0.47
CA THR A 85 31.41 22.22 0.24
C THR A 85 30.41 21.64 1.24
N ALA A 86 30.07 22.37 2.30
CA ALA A 86 29.08 21.93 3.28
C ALA A 86 27.63 22.13 2.74
N GLY A 87 26.80 21.11 2.82
CA GLY A 87 25.47 21.10 2.21
C GLY A 87 24.56 22.24 2.69
N ASP A 88 24.56 22.53 4.00
CA ASP A 88 23.82 23.65 4.59
C ASP A 88 24.23 24.99 4.01
N GLN A 89 25.55 25.22 3.87
CA GLN A 89 26.08 26.45 3.34
C GLN A 89 25.80 26.62 1.84
N ILE A 90 25.85 25.53 1.07
CA ILE A 90 25.51 25.54 -0.35
C ILE A 90 24.06 25.96 -0.54
N VAL A 91 23.12 25.32 0.18
CA VAL A 91 21.68 25.65 0.11
C VAL A 91 21.43 27.07 0.57
N GLN A 92 22.04 27.50 1.70
CA GLN A 92 21.89 28.86 2.22
C GLN A 92 22.39 29.91 1.24
N ARG A 93 23.54 29.69 0.58
CA ARG A 93 24.06 30.55 -0.47
C ARG A 93 23.08 30.68 -1.64
N THR A 94 22.57 29.57 -2.15
CA THR A 94 21.59 29.54 -3.24
C THR A 94 20.33 30.33 -2.89
N TRP A 95 19.81 30.15 -1.69
CA TRP A 95 18.63 30.88 -1.23
C TRP A 95 18.87 32.36 -1.09
N LYS A 96 20.04 32.77 -0.58
CA LYS A 96 20.43 34.16 -0.43
C LYS A 96 20.59 34.87 -1.78
N GLU A 97 21.23 34.19 -2.74
CA GLU A 97 21.60 34.83 -4.02
C GLU A 97 20.46 34.78 -5.05
N GLN A 98 19.66 33.71 -5.05
CA GLN A 98 18.72 33.43 -6.13
C GLN A 98 17.25 33.55 -5.74
N LEU A 99 16.88 33.20 -4.52
CA LEU A 99 15.49 33.01 -4.13
C LEU A 99 14.94 34.14 -3.26
N ILE A 100 15.69 34.61 -2.27
CA ILE A 100 15.26 35.69 -1.37
C ILE A 100 15.80 37.01 -1.91
N LYS A 101 15.16 37.53 -2.94
CA LYS A 101 15.50 38.81 -3.57
C LYS A 101 14.75 39.96 -2.87
N GLY A 102 15.41 41.05 -2.53
CA GLY A 102 14.73 42.29 -2.13
C GLY A 102 15.07 42.88 -0.77
N GLY A 103 16.37 43.00 -0.39
CA GLY A 103 16.82 43.93 0.65
C GLY A 103 16.32 43.72 2.09
N GLY A 104 15.58 42.64 2.35
CA GLY A 104 15.12 42.28 3.69
C GLY A 104 16.18 41.51 4.50
N ASP A 105 15.94 41.36 5.80
CA ASP A 105 16.77 40.55 6.68
C ASP A 105 16.74 39.07 6.24
N PHE A 106 17.77 38.65 5.51
CA PHE A 106 17.91 37.25 5.05
C PHE A 106 17.86 36.27 6.23
N ALA A 107 18.48 36.61 7.36
CA ALA A 107 18.50 35.70 8.51
C ALA A 107 17.10 35.43 9.09
N LYS A 108 16.23 36.45 9.05
CA LYS A 108 14.82 36.29 9.45
C LYS A 108 14.04 35.42 8.46
N SER A 109 14.18 35.69 7.16
CA SER A 109 13.51 34.95 6.10
C SER A 109 13.97 33.47 6.06
N TRP A 110 15.27 33.25 6.25
CA TRP A 110 15.87 31.93 6.34
C TRP A 110 15.32 31.12 7.53
N ARG A 111 15.30 31.72 8.73
CA ARG A 111 14.71 31.05 9.91
C ARG A 111 13.23 30.71 9.72
N LYS A 112 12.48 31.61 9.07
CA LYS A 112 11.07 31.36 8.76
C LYS A 112 10.93 30.17 7.79
N ALA A 113 11.71 30.15 6.73
CA ALA A 113 11.69 29.05 5.76
C ALA A 113 12.10 27.70 6.38
N LEU A 114 13.08 27.69 7.29
CA LEU A 114 13.45 26.49 8.05
C LEU A 114 12.31 25.98 8.94
N HIS A 115 11.55 26.89 9.55
CA HIS A 115 10.39 26.55 10.37
C HIS A 115 9.22 26.03 9.53
N ASP A 116 8.90 26.71 8.44
CA ASP A 116 7.71 26.46 7.62
C ASP A 116 7.96 25.36 6.58
N GLY A 117 9.22 25.04 6.27
CA GLY A 117 9.63 24.06 5.25
C GLY A 117 9.51 24.57 3.80
N ILE A 118 8.94 25.75 3.60
CA ILE A 118 8.69 26.37 2.29
C ILE A 118 9.07 27.85 2.29
N LEU A 119 9.32 28.38 1.08
CA LEU A 119 9.47 29.82 0.84
C LEU A 119 8.12 30.39 0.43
N GLU A 120 7.52 31.23 1.26
CA GLU A 120 6.25 31.88 0.96
C GLU A 120 6.34 32.73 -0.31
N LYS A 121 5.27 32.73 -1.10
CA LYS A 121 5.12 33.53 -2.33
C LYS A 121 6.21 33.24 -3.36
N SER A 122 6.68 32.00 -3.41
CA SER A 122 7.65 31.52 -4.40
C SER A 122 6.99 30.90 -5.63
N GLU A 123 5.66 30.74 -5.61
CA GLU A 123 4.87 30.20 -6.70
C GLU A 123 5.03 31.04 -7.97
N TRP A 124 4.90 30.39 -9.12
CA TRP A 124 4.87 31.07 -10.41
C TRP A 124 3.60 31.92 -10.53
N PRO A 125 3.69 33.09 -11.20
CA PRO A 125 2.48 33.85 -11.49
C PRO A 125 1.53 33.04 -12.36
N VAL A 126 0.22 33.14 -12.06
CA VAL A 126 -0.82 32.48 -12.85
C VAL A 126 -0.80 33.04 -14.28
N VAL A 127 -0.64 32.15 -15.25
CA VAL A 127 -0.68 32.48 -16.69
C VAL A 127 -2.01 32.00 -17.27
N ALA A 128 -2.70 32.90 -17.96
CA ALA A 128 -3.87 32.50 -18.73
C ALA A 128 -3.44 31.61 -19.90
N ALA A 129 -3.74 30.33 -19.81
CA ALA A 129 -3.43 29.37 -20.87
C ALA A 129 -4.48 29.47 -21.98
N THR A 130 -4.03 29.64 -23.23
CA THR A 130 -4.89 29.53 -24.40
C THR A 130 -4.67 28.17 -25.03
N LEU A 131 -5.75 27.40 -25.19
CA LEU A 131 -5.69 26.12 -25.88
C LEU A 131 -5.45 26.36 -27.39
N THR A 132 -4.29 25.93 -27.87
CA THR A 132 -4.06 25.88 -29.33
C THR A 132 -4.52 24.51 -29.78
N ALA A 133 -5.67 24.45 -30.43
CA ALA A 133 -6.17 23.23 -31.03
C ALA A 133 -5.17 22.73 -32.08
N LYS A 134 -4.63 21.53 -31.89
CA LYS A 134 -3.87 20.80 -32.91
C LYS A 134 -4.72 19.64 -33.38
N GLU A 135 -4.69 19.36 -34.64
CA GLU A 135 -5.23 18.11 -35.16
C GLU A 135 -4.44 16.96 -34.54
N PHE A 136 -5.12 16.03 -33.93
CA PHE A 136 -4.50 14.80 -33.48
C PHE A 136 -4.22 13.91 -34.68
N PRO A 137 -3.07 13.21 -34.72
CA PRO A 137 -2.84 12.23 -35.77
C PRO A 137 -3.97 11.19 -35.76
N ALA A 138 -4.37 10.74 -36.95
CA ALA A 138 -5.35 9.68 -37.09
C ALA A 138 -4.92 8.46 -36.24
N ALA A 139 -5.89 7.78 -35.64
CA ALA A 139 -5.61 6.56 -34.87
C ALA A 139 -4.85 5.57 -35.77
N GLU A 140 -3.75 5.02 -35.25
CA GLU A 140 -3.01 3.97 -35.96
C GLU A 140 -3.92 2.80 -36.31
N ALA A 141 -3.61 2.09 -37.38
CA ALA A 141 -4.32 0.88 -37.78
C ALA A 141 -4.34 -0.12 -36.58
N GLY A 142 -5.47 -0.82 -36.42
CA GLY A 142 -5.64 -1.79 -35.37
C GLY A 142 -4.53 -2.86 -35.33
N LEU A 143 -4.39 -3.55 -34.23
CA LEU A 143 -3.39 -4.60 -34.02
C LEU A 143 -3.47 -5.67 -35.14
N PRO A 144 -2.31 -6.18 -35.62
CA PRO A 144 -2.27 -7.40 -36.39
C PRO A 144 -2.97 -8.55 -35.68
N ALA A 145 -3.66 -9.40 -36.40
CA ALA A 145 -4.35 -10.54 -35.83
C ALA A 145 -3.38 -11.43 -35.00
N GLY A 146 -3.76 -11.80 -33.79
CA GLY A 146 -2.96 -12.62 -32.89
C GLY A 146 -1.81 -11.90 -32.19
N SER A 147 -1.77 -10.56 -32.25
CA SER A 147 -0.81 -9.76 -31.50
C SER A 147 -1.47 -8.95 -30.38
N PHE A 148 -0.64 -8.43 -29.48
CA PHE A 148 -1.07 -7.70 -28.29
C PHE A 148 -0.40 -6.32 -28.20
N TYR A 149 -1.02 -5.43 -27.45
CA TYR A 149 -0.34 -4.29 -26.85
C TYR A 149 0.31 -4.73 -25.54
N LEU A 150 1.56 -4.33 -25.30
CA LEU A 150 2.21 -4.46 -24.00
C LEU A 150 2.32 -3.08 -23.38
N LYS A 151 1.70 -2.90 -22.21
CA LYS A 151 1.77 -1.68 -21.42
C LYS A 151 2.76 -1.86 -20.28
N PHE A 152 3.78 -1.00 -20.24
CA PHE A 152 4.67 -0.87 -19.07
C PHE A 152 4.15 0.21 -18.14
N GLU A 153 4.17 -0.07 -16.83
CA GLU A 153 3.80 0.91 -15.82
C GLU A 153 4.72 0.80 -14.60
N PRO A 154 5.01 1.92 -13.93
CA PRO A 154 5.68 1.86 -12.64
C PRO A 154 4.85 1.03 -11.66
N ASP A 155 5.51 0.20 -10.87
CA ASP A 155 4.84 -0.57 -9.84
C ASP A 155 4.35 0.35 -8.71
N ALA A 156 3.22 0.01 -8.10
CA ALA A 156 2.62 0.81 -7.04
C ALA A 156 3.49 0.89 -5.76
N HIS A 157 4.45 -0.02 -5.58
CA HIS A 157 5.26 -0.14 -4.37
C HIS A 157 6.75 0.02 -4.64
N THR A 158 7.30 -0.76 -5.58
CA THR A 158 8.74 -0.71 -5.93
C THR A 158 9.06 0.41 -6.91
N TYR A 159 8.02 1.00 -7.54
CA TYR A 159 8.07 2.05 -8.55
C TYR A 159 8.87 1.61 -9.79
N ASP A 160 10.03 2.16 -10.02
CA ASP A 160 10.96 1.79 -11.09
C ASP A 160 12.08 0.83 -10.62
N GLY A 161 11.97 0.31 -9.41
CA GLY A 161 12.94 -0.54 -8.74
C GLY A 161 13.82 0.17 -7.71
N ARG A 162 13.72 1.50 -7.59
CA ARG A 162 14.49 2.23 -6.57
C ARG A 162 14.10 1.87 -5.14
N PHE A 163 12.88 1.41 -4.91
CA PHE A 163 12.36 1.00 -3.62
C PHE A 163 12.37 -0.52 -3.42
N ALA A 164 12.98 -1.28 -4.32
CA ALA A 164 13.00 -2.75 -4.26
C ALA A 164 13.60 -3.31 -2.95
N ASN A 165 14.52 -2.58 -2.31
CA ASN A 165 15.11 -3.03 -1.02
C ASN A 165 14.27 -2.70 0.21
N ASN A 166 13.06 -2.18 0.04
CA ASN A 166 12.14 -1.90 1.15
C ASN A 166 11.19 -3.08 1.35
N GLY A 167 11.40 -3.86 2.42
CA GLY A 167 10.60 -5.05 2.69
C GLY A 167 9.14 -4.76 3.03
N TRP A 168 8.82 -3.63 3.63
CA TRP A 168 7.42 -3.24 3.85
C TRP A 168 6.70 -3.02 2.52
N LEU A 169 7.35 -2.35 1.55
CA LEU A 169 6.77 -2.13 0.23
C LEU A 169 6.65 -3.45 -0.55
N GLN A 170 7.66 -4.33 -0.48
CA GLN A 170 7.62 -5.64 -1.12
C GLN A 170 6.48 -6.53 -0.61
N GLU A 171 6.16 -6.45 0.70
CA GLU A 171 5.11 -7.26 1.32
C GLU A 171 3.73 -6.54 1.35
N THR A 172 3.68 -5.29 0.90
CA THR A 172 2.42 -4.58 0.69
C THR A 172 1.77 -5.08 -0.60
N HIS A 173 0.54 -5.53 -0.51
CA HIS A 173 -0.17 -6.10 -1.65
C HIS A 173 -0.53 -5.04 -2.71
N GLU A 174 -0.40 -5.38 -3.97
CA GLU A 174 -0.91 -4.56 -5.06
C GLU A 174 -2.44 -4.42 -4.92
N PRO A 175 -3.02 -3.21 -5.12
CA PRO A 175 -4.42 -2.94 -4.82
C PRO A 175 -5.44 -3.84 -5.54
N LEU A 176 -5.18 -4.23 -6.78
CA LEU A 176 -6.10 -5.02 -7.60
C LEU A 176 -5.75 -6.50 -7.64
N THR A 177 -4.50 -6.84 -7.97
CA THR A 177 -4.05 -8.22 -8.13
C THR A 177 -3.83 -8.93 -6.80
N LYS A 178 -3.53 -8.18 -5.73
CA LYS A 178 -3.07 -8.69 -4.43
C LYS A 178 -1.70 -9.35 -4.46
N LEU A 179 -0.96 -9.18 -5.54
CA LEU A 179 0.43 -9.64 -5.66
C LEU A 179 1.33 -8.97 -4.62
N ILE A 180 2.28 -9.73 -4.13
CA ILE A 180 3.38 -9.29 -3.28
C ILE A 180 4.66 -9.98 -3.73
N TRP A 181 5.80 -9.34 -3.54
CA TRP A 181 7.14 -9.88 -3.83
C TRP A 181 7.45 -10.16 -5.30
N ASP A 182 6.47 -10.03 -6.21
CA ASP A 182 6.61 -10.28 -7.65
C ASP A 182 5.79 -9.29 -8.47
N ASN A 183 6.16 -9.13 -9.74
CA ASN A 183 5.29 -8.66 -10.81
C ASN A 183 4.84 -9.84 -11.68
N ALA A 184 3.83 -9.62 -12.50
CA ALA A 184 3.29 -10.61 -13.43
C ALA A 184 2.80 -9.96 -14.72
N ALA A 185 2.68 -10.75 -15.78
CA ALA A 185 1.95 -10.36 -16.98
C ALA A 185 0.45 -10.42 -16.71
N LEU A 186 -0.21 -9.26 -16.67
CA LEU A 186 -1.66 -9.16 -16.47
C LEU A 186 -2.36 -9.42 -17.82
N ILE A 187 -3.17 -10.46 -17.87
CA ILE A 187 -3.83 -10.93 -19.09
C ILE A 187 -5.34 -10.94 -18.85
N SER A 188 -6.14 -10.53 -19.85
CA SER A 188 -7.59 -10.59 -19.74
C SER A 188 -8.10 -12.03 -19.62
N VAL A 189 -9.23 -12.22 -18.95
CA VAL A 189 -9.87 -13.54 -18.82
C VAL A 189 -10.16 -14.14 -20.20
N LYS A 190 -10.60 -13.32 -21.15
CA LYS A 190 -10.93 -13.76 -22.51
C LYS A 190 -9.69 -14.21 -23.27
N ASP A 191 -8.60 -13.44 -23.25
CA ASP A 191 -7.34 -13.80 -23.93
C ASP A 191 -6.72 -15.05 -23.29
N ALA A 192 -6.75 -15.13 -21.94
CA ALA A 192 -6.25 -16.28 -21.21
C ALA A 192 -7.00 -17.57 -21.60
N ASN A 193 -8.34 -17.52 -21.67
CA ASN A 193 -9.16 -18.66 -22.11
C ASN A 193 -8.84 -19.07 -23.56
N GLN A 194 -8.66 -18.12 -24.47
CA GLN A 194 -8.32 -18.39 -25.87
C GLN A 194 -6.93 -19.04 -26.05
N LEU A 195 -5.98 -18.62 -25.23
CA LEU A 195 -4.61 -19.13 -25.29
C LEU A 195 -4.34 -20.32 -24.35
N GLY A 196 -5.31 -20.74 -23.56
CA GLY A 196 -5.16 -21.79 -22.57
C GLY A 196 -4.19 -21.45 -21.44
N ILE A 197 -4.06 -20.15 -21.12
CA ILE A 197 -3.18 -19.61 -20.08
C ILE A 197 -3.96 -19.56 -18.76
N LYS A 198 -3.31 -19.93 -17.67
CA LYS A 198 -3.83 -19.82 -16.30
C LYS A 198 -2.90 -18.96 -15.45
N THR A 199 -3.42 -18.42 -14.37
CA THR A 199 -2.58 -17.78 -13.34
C THR A 199 -1.50 -18.76 -12.88
N ASN A 200 -0.27 -18.30 -12.72
CA ASN A 200 0.95 -19.05 -12.43
C ASN A 200 1.59 -19.79 -13.63
N ASP A 201 0.99 -19.83 -14.81
CA ASP A 201 1.72 -20.29 -16.00
C ASP A 201 2.84 -19.30 -16.36
N VAL A 202 3.97 -19.80 -16.80
CA VAL A 202 5.03 -18.95 -17.36
C VAL A 202 4.74 -18.71 -18.83
N VAL A 203 4.73 -17.45 -19.21
CA VAL A 203 4.51 -16.99 -20.59
C VAL A 203 5.74 -16.29 -21.13
N LYS A 204 5.99 -16.46 -22.42
CA LYS A 204 7.01 -15.75 -23.17
C LYS A 204 6.38 -14.57 -23.88
N ILE A 205 6.95 -13.38 -23.67
CA ILE A 205 6.59 -12.13 -24.33
C ILE A 205 7.71 -11.74 -25.28
N ASP A 206 7.41 -11.65 -26.58
CA ASP A 206 8.33 -11.16 -27.60
C ASP A 206 7.97 -9.72 -27.97
N ALA A 207 8.87 -8.78 -27.65
CA ALA A 207 8.69 -7.35 -27.87
C ALA A 207 10.02 -6.68 -28.22
N ASN A 208 10.01 -5.66 -29.11
CA ASN A 208 11.20 -4.88 -29.49
C ASN A 208 12.40 -5.73 -29.94
N GLY A 209 12.17 -6.89 -30.57
CA GLY A 209 13.24 -7.81 -31.02
C GLY A 209 13.94 -8.56 -29.87
N LYS A 210 13.43 -8.48 -28.66
CA LYS A 210 13.85 -9.24 -27.48
C LYS A 210 12.68 -10.02 -26.90
N TRP A 211 12.97 -10.91 -26.00
CA TRP A 211 11.94 -11.67 -25.29
C TRP A 211 12.24 -11.79 -23.81
N MET A 212 11.23 -12.04 -23.04
CA MET A 212 11.32 -12.39 -21.63
C MET A 212 10.29 -13.44 -21.26
N GLU A 213 10.58 -14.18 -20.20
CA GLU A 213 9.63 -15.07 -19.56
C GLU A 213 9.14 -14.45 -18.25
N VAL A 214 7.84 -14.57 -18.00
CA VAL A 214 7.19 -13.98 -16.84
C VAL A 214 5.97 -14.79 -16.44
N ALA A 215 5.67 -14.86 -15.15
CA ALA A 215 4.45 -15.51 -14.69
C ALA A 215 3.21 -14.72 -15.14
N ALA A 216 2.19 -15.42 -15.59
CA ALA A 216 0.91 -14.83 -15.94
C ALA A 216 -0.01 -14.68 -14.73
N TYR A 217 -0.77 -13.61 -14.70
CA TYR A 217 -1.89 -13.41 -13.78
C TYR A 217 -3.14 -13.07 -14.60
N VAL A 218 -4.15 -13.93 -14.52
CA VAL A 218 -5.42 -13.71 -15.21
C VAL A 218 -6.25 -12.71 -14.43
N MET A 219 -6.44 -11.52 -15.00
CA MET A 219 -7.01 -10.37 -14.31
C MET A 219 -8.39 -10.01 -14.87
N PRO A 220 -9.48 -10.18 -14.09
CA PRO A 220 -10.79 -9.63 -14.49
C PRO A 220 -10.72 -8.11 -14.67
N GLY A 221 -11.35 -7.60 -15.74
CA GLY A 221 -11.32 -6.18 -16.08
C GLY A 221 -10.07 -5.72 -16.84
N GLN A 222 -9.10 -6.59 -17.09
CA GLN A 222 -8.01 -6.30 -18.02
C GLN A 222 -8.56 -6.20 -19.44
N PRO A 223 -8.25 -5.14 -20.20
CA PRO A 223 -8.70 -5.02 -21.60
C PRO A 223 -8.22 -6.17 -22.46
N VAL A 224 -9.09 -6.65 -23.35
CA VAL A 224 -8.76 -7.69 -24.33
C VAL A 224 -7.70 -7.18 -25.31
N GLY A 225 -6.70 -8.01 -25.61
CA GLY A 225 -5.58 -7.64 -26.48
C GLY A 225 -4.51 -6.78 -25.79
N VAL A 226 -4.57 -6.56 -24.47
CA VAL A 226 -3.61 -5.76 -23.71
C VAL A 226 -2.96 -6.58 -22.62
N ILE A 227 -1.64 -6.61 -22.61
CA ILE A 227 -0.83 -7.19 -21.52
C ILE A 227 -0.33 -6.05 -20.64
N GLY A 228 -0.61 -6.07 -19.35
CA GLY A 228 -0.03 -5.17 -18.36
C GLY A 228 1.22 -5.76 -17.73
N LEU A 229 2.30 -4.98 -17.58
CA LEU A 229 3.53 -5.45 -16.94
C LEU A 229 4.16 -4.33 -16.10
N SER A 230 4.22 -4.56 -14.79
CA SER A 230 4.84 -3.60 -13.86
C SER A 230 6.36 -3.64 -13.94
N LEU A 231 6.97 -2.46 -13.89
CA LEU A 231 8.42 -2.26 -13.77
C LEU A 231 8.87 -2.51 -12.31
N GLY A 232 10.18 -2.44 -12.04
CA GLY A 232 10.70 -2.35 -10.67
C GLY A 232 11.17 -3.67 -10.05
N TYR A 233 10.94 -4.79 -10.70
CA TYR A 233 11.31 -6.15 -10.25
C TYR A 233 12.46 -6.75 -11.07
N GLY A 234 12.92 -7.95 -10.68
CA GLY A 234 13.98 -8.67 -11.38
C GLY A 234 15.36 -8.05 -11.21
N ARG A 235 15.59 -7.26 -10.15
CA ARG A 235 16.88 -6.66 -9.81
C ARG A 235 17.91 -7.72 -9.40
N THR A 236 19.16 -7.54 -9.81
CA THR A 236 20.28 -8.43 -9.47
C THR A 236 21.21 -7.86 -8.40
N ALA A 237 21.10 -6.57 -8.13
CA ALA A 237 21.86 -5.85 -7.13
C ALA A 237 21.04 -4.72 -6.51
N ALA A 238 20.03 -5.06 -5.72
CA ALA A 238 19.16 -4.09 -5.06
C ALA A 238 19.34 -4.02 -3.55
N GLY A 239 20.18 -4.88 -2.98
CA GLY A 239 20.32 -5.08 -1.55
C GLY A 239 19.57 -6.33 -1.06
N ARG A 240 19.66 -6.61 0.23
CA ARG A 240 19.28 -7.90 0.83
C ARG A 240 17.82 -8.31 0.65
N VAL A 241 16.92 -7.34 0.46
CA VAL A 241 15.49 -7.60 0.34
C VAL A 241 15.06 -7.74 -1.12
N GLY A 242 15.58 -6.88 -2.01
CA GLY A 242 15.07 -6.73 -3.37
C GLY A 242 15.76 -7.57 -4.45
N GLU A 243 16.83 -8.32 -4.13
CA GLU A 243 17.53 -9.09 -5.14
C GLU A 243 16.76 -10.33 -5.60
N ARG A 244 16.73 -10.54 -6.92
CA ARG A 244 16.17 -11.74 -7.58
C ARG A 244 14.68 -11.99 -7.30
N LEU A 245 13.93 -10.93 -7.08
CA LEU A 245 12.47 -10.99 -6.90
C LEU A 245 11.78 -10.54 -8.17
N GLY A 246 10.79 -11.31 -8.61
CA GLY A 246 10.01 -11.03 -9.81
C GLY A 246 10.81 -11.03 -11.10
N PHE A 247 10.34 -10.32 -12.11
CA PHE A 247 10.82 -10.38 -13.49
C PHE A 247 11.22 -9.00 -13.99
N ASN A 248 12.38 -8.90 -14.68
CA ASN A 248 12.90 -7.63 -15.19
C ASN A 248 12.23 -7.20 -16.50
N ALA A 249 11.19 -6.39 -16.41
CA ALA A 249 10.48 -5.85 -17.57
C ALA A 249 11.31 -4.88 -18.43
N TYR A 250 12.39 -4.30 -17.88
CA TYR A 250 13.28 -3.44 -18.67
C TYR A 250 14.06 -4.21 -19.75
N SER A 251 14.19 -5.53 -19.63
CA SER A 251 14.88 -6.38 -20.59
C SER A 251 14.26 -6.40 -22.00
N ILE A 252 13.02 -5.89 -22.15
CA ILE A 252 12.31 -5.80 -23.41
C ILE A 252 11.78 -4.38 -23.70
N ARG A 253 12.18 -3.38 -22.91
CA ARG A 253 11.73 -1.99 -23.01
C ARG A 253 12.72 -1.15 -23.82
N ALA A 254 12.28 -0.55 -24.92
CA ALA A 254 13.09 0.33 -25.78
C ALA A 254 12.80 1.82 -25.52
N SER A 255 13.75 2.70 -25.90
CA SER A 255 13.60 4.15 -25.75
C SER A 255 12.48 4.74 -26.59
N ALA A 256 12.23 4.18 -27.79
CA ALA A 256 11.16 4.61 -28.66
C ALA A 256 9.75 4.21 -28.18
N THR A 257 9.66 3.17 -27.35
CA THR A 257 8.40 2.61 -26.83
C THR A 257 8.43 2.46 -25.30
N PRO A 258 8.59 3.56 -24.56
CA PRO A 258 8.86 3.49 -23.10
C PRO A 258 7.63 3.06 -22.29
N TYR A 259 6.43 3.21 -22.81
CA TYR A 259 5.18 2.93 -22.09
C TYR A 259 4.30 1.89 -22.78
N VAL A 260 4.24 1.87 -24.10
CA VAL A 260 3.37 0.96 -24.86
C VAL A 260 4.12 0.44 -26.07
N VAL A 261 4.06 -0.87 -26.28
CA VAL A 261 4.57 -1.58 -27.45
C VAL A 261 3.40 -2.25 -28.14
N ASN A 262 3.27 -2.08 -29.47
CA ASN A 262 2.29 -2.77 -30.29
C ASN A 262 2.89 -4.01 -30.99
N GLY A 263 2.04 -4.92 -31.45
CA GLY A 263 2.47 -6.08 -32.23
C GLY A 263 3.24 -7.13 -31.43
N VAL A 264 3.07 -7.18 -30.10
CA VAL A 264 3.72 -8.12 -29.20
C VAL A 264 3.14 -9.52 -29.36
N LYS A 265 3.99 -10.54 -29.33
CA LYS A 265 3.57 -11.94 -29.33
C LYS A 265 3.61 -12.51 -27.90
N LEU A 266 2.58 -13.30 -27.58
CA LEU A 266 2.45 -14.00 -26.31
C LEU A 266 2.33 -15.49 -26.55
N SER A 267 3.11 -16.30 -25.85
CA SER A 267 3.04 -17.75 -25.92
C SER A 267 3.27 -18.41 -24.56
N LYS A 268 2.61 -19.53 -24.30
CA LYS A 268 2.82 -20.33 -23.11
C LYS A 268 4.08 -21.16 -23.23
N THR A 269 4.91 -21.23 -22.19
CA THR A 269 6.16 -22.02 -22.18
C THR A 269 5.95 -23.46 -21.75
N GLY A 270 4.90 -23.73 -20.97
CA GLY A 270 4.66 -25.02 -20.32
C GLY A 270 5.22 -25.10 -18.90
N GLU A 271 5.99 -24.12 -18.47
CA GLU A 271 6.48 -24.00 -17.09
C GLU A 271 5.46 -23.30 -16.19
N SER A 272 5.66 -23.41 -14.88
CA SER A 272 4.82 -22.73 -13.88
C SER A 272 5.69 -22.02 -12.84
N TYR A 273 5.18 -20.91 -12.31
CA TYR A 273 5.81 -20.12 -11.26
C TYR A 273 4.75 -19.65 -10.27
N THR A 274 4.93 -20.00 -8.99
CA THR A 274 3.95 -19.65 -7.97
C THR A 274 4.08 -18.20 -7.55
N LEU A 275 3.08 -17.40 -7.89
CA LEU A 275 2.95 -16.01 -7.46
C LEU A 275 2.47 -15.96 -6.01
N ALA A 276 3.05 -15.06 -5.22
CA ALA A 276 2.62 -14.82 -3.86
C ALA A 276 1.49 -13.77 -3.83
N LEU A 277 0.40 -14.12 -3.18
CA LEU A 277 -0.80 -13.29 -3.07
C LEU A 277 -1.20 -13.16 -1.60
N THR A 278 -1.71 -12.00 -1.21
CA THR A 278 -2.42 -11.84 0.06
C THR A 278 -3.92 -12.03 -0.15
N SER A 279 -4.68 -12.15 0.93
CA SER A 279 -6.16 -12.25 0.86
C SER A 279 -6.71 -13.55 0.23
N LEU A 280 -5.85 -14.54 0.02
CA LEU A 280 -6.28 -15.91 -0.29
C LEU A 280 -6.62 -16.70 0.99
N HIS A 281 -6.98 -15.99 2.05
CA HIS A 281 -7.09 -16.57 3.39
C HIS A 281 -8.09 -17.72 3.48
N HIS A 282 -9.05 -17.77 2.59
CA HIS A 282 -10.05 -18.81 2.60
C HIS A 282 -10.53 -19.03 1.17
N ILE A 283 -10.15 -20.15 0.61
CA ILE A 283 -10.90 -20.74 -0.49
C ILE A 283 -12.26 -21.10 0.08
N ILE A 284 -13.27 -20.32 -0.29
CA ILE A 284 -14.65 -20.61 0.08
C ILE A 284 -15.11 -21.68 -0.90
N ASP A 285 -15.57 -22.83 -0.39
CA ASP A 285 -16.14 -23.89 -1.20
C ASP A 285 -17.40 -23.42 -1.97
N GLU A 286 -17.94 -24.24 -2.82
CA GLU A 286 -19.10 -23.89 -3.66
C GLU A 286 -20.28 -23.36 -2.83
N VAL A 287 -20.54 -23.95 -1.67
CA VAL A 287 -21.60 -23.50 -0.76
C VAL A 287 -21.28 -22.11 -0.20
N GLY A 288 -20.05 -21.90 0.22
CA GLY A 288 -19.57 -20.60 0.70
C GLY A 288 -19.58 -19.54 -0.40
N MET A 289 -19.29 -19.88 -1.65
CA MET A 289 -19.39 -18.96 -2.79
C MET A 289 -20.82 -18.54 -3.04
N LYS A 290 -21.79 -19.45 -3.01
CA LYS A 290 -23.22 -19.10 -3.12
C LYS A 290 -23.69 -18.18 -2.00
N GLY A 291 -23.16 -18.35 -0.78
CA GLY A 291 -23.45 -17.45 0.35
C GLY A 291 -22.72 -16.12 0.31
N ARG A 292 -21.70 -15.94 -0.53
CA ARG A 292 -20.90 -14.72 -0.62
C ARG A 292 -21.59 -13.60 -1.42
N GLU A 293 -22.24 -13.95 -2.51
CA GLU A 293 -22.86 -12.98 -3.41
C GLU A 293 -23.84 -12.04 -2.70
N PRO A 294 -24.76 -12.53 -1.84
CA PRO A 294 -25.62 -11.65 -1.07
C PRO A 294 -24.86 -10.73 -0.11
N ARG A 295 -23.64 -11.12 0.33
CA ARG A 295 -22.82 -10.31 1.25
C ARG A 295 -22.07 -9.20 0.56
N VAL A 296 -21.69 -9.36 -0.69
CA VAL A 296 -21.03 -8.36 -1.51
C VAL A 296 -22.05 -7.47 -2.23
N GLY A 297 -23.23 -7.99 -2.47
CA GLY A 297 -24.27 -7.35 -3.25
C GLY A 297 -24.15 -7.68 -4.73
N ASP A 298 -25.28 -7.82 -5.37
CA ASP A 298 -25.42 -7.98 -6.81
C ASP A 298 -25.75 -6.63 -7.44
N LYS A 299 -25.76 -6.53 -8.79
CA LYS A 299 -26.14 -5.28 -9.48
C LYS A 299 -27.47 -4.76 -8.92
N GLY A 300 -27.44 -3.55 -8.36
CA GLY A 300 -28.62 -2.89 -7.77
C GLY A 300 -29.03 -3.36 -6.37
N LYS A 301 -28.26 -4.25 -5.71
CA LYS A 301 -28.52 -4.64 -4.32
C LYS A 301 -27.29 -4.45 -3.46
N SER A 302 -27.47 -3.90 -2.28
CA SER A 302 -26.39 -3.75 -1.30
C SER A 302 -26.15 -5.05 -0.53
N GLY A 303 -24.87 -5.43 -0.38
CA GLY A 303 -24.47 -6.55 0.46
C GLY A 303 -24.23 -6.17 1.92
N THR A 304 -23.94 -7.15 2.76
CA THR A 304 -23.61 -6.93 4.19
C THR A 304 -22.13 -6.55 4.41
N ILE A 305 -21.26 -6.84 3.45
CA ILE A 305 -19.84 -6.48 3.51
C ILE A 305 -19.63 -5.13 2.85
N ILE A 306 -20.17 -4.92 1.65
CA ILE A 306 -20.03 -3.70 0.88
C ILE A 306 -21.42 -3.13 0.58
N ARG A 307 -21.55 -1.83 0.81
CA ARG A 307 -22.77 -1.08 0.52
C ARG A 307 -22.48 0.03 -0.43
N GLU A 308 -23.32 0.12 -1.46
CA GLU A 308 -23.21 1.10 -2.51
C GLU A 308 -24.63 1.53 -2.93
N ALA A 309 -24.71 2.72 -3.50
CA ALA A 309 -25.89 3.21 -4.21
C ALA A 309 -25.42 4.14 -5.33
N THR A 310 -26.28 4.43 -6.29
CA THR A 310 -26.04 5.53 -7.22
C THR A 310 -26.32 6.86 -6.52
N PHE A 311 -25.71 7.94 -7.00
CA PHE A 311 -25.99 9.27 -6.45
C PHE A 311 -27.46 9.67 -6.62
N ALA A 312 -28.10 9.24 -7.71
CA ALA A 312 -29.51 9.49 -7.97
C ALA A 312 -30.40 8.81 -6.93
N GLU A 313 -30.21 7.50 -6.69
CA GLU A 313 -30.93 6.75 -5.65
C GLU A 313 -30.72 7.36 -4.25
N TYR A 314 -29.49 7.74 -3.93
CA TYR A 314 -29.19 8.36 -2.65
C TYR A 314 -29.86 9.73 -2.48
N LYS A 315 -29.94 10.51 -3.55
CA LYS A 315 -30.61 11.83 -3.53
C LYS A 315 -32.11 11.68 -3.32
N GLU A 316 -32.72 10.66 -3.90
CA GLU A 316 -34.15 10.34 -3.70
C GLU A 316 -34.39 9.72 -2.33
N ASN A 317 -33.58 8.76 -1.93
CA ASN A 317 -33.64 8.10 -0.63
C ASN A 317 -32.24 8.00 0.01
N PRO A 318 -31.87 8.84 1.00
CA PRO A 318 -30.59 8.77 1.68
C PRO A 318 -30.29 7.43 2.36
N ARG A 319 -31.30 6.57 2.54
CA ARG A 319 -31.15 5.21 3.07
C ARG A 319 -31.04 4.12 1.98
N ALA A 320 -31.03 4.47 0.70
CA ALA A 320 -30.87 3.51 -0.39
C ALA A 320 -29.70 2.53 -0.18
N PRO A 321 -28.52 2.94 0.36
CA PRO A 321 -27.45 1.99 0.64
C PRO A 321 -27.81 0.91 1.69
N HIS A 322 -28.92 1.07 2.40
CA HIS A 322 -29.38 0.14 3.43
C HIS A 322 -30.54 -0.76 2.97
N GLU A 323 -31.01 -0.62 1.74
CA GLU A 323 -32.10 -1.46 1.24
C GLU A 323 -31.73 -2.95 1.34
N GLY A 324 -32.72 -3.76 1.75
CA GLY A 324 -32.52 -5.19 2.00
C GLY A 324 -31.76 -5.54 3.29
N TYR A 325 -31.45 -4.53 4.13
CA TYR A 325 -30.89 -4.72 5.45
C TYR A 325 -31.82 -4.15 6.53
N GLU A 326 -32.66 -4.97 7.07
CA GLU A 326 -33.25 -4.70 8.38
C GLU A 326 -32.12 -4.90 9.39
N GLY A 327 -31.65 -3.82 10.01
CA GLY A 327 -30.52 -3.87 10.93
C GLY A 327 -30.66 -5.03 11.91
N ALA A 328 -29.59 -5.75 12.19
CA ALA A 328 -29.61 -6.85 13.14
C ALA A 328 -30.32 -6.42 14.41
N MET A 329 -31.32 -7.18 14.83
CA MET A 329 -31.97 -6.95 16.11
C MET A 329 -30.86 -6.93 17.16
N ARG A 330 -30.68 -5.79 17.83
CA ARG A 330 -29.64 -5.63 18.87
C ARG A 330 -30.04 -6.37 20.16
N LEU A 331 -30.46 -7.61 19.99
CA LEU A 331 -30.81 -8.50 21.10
C LEU A 331 -29.53 -8.87 21.86
N GLN A 332 -29.60 -8.86 23.15
CA GLN A 332 -28.54 -9.32 24.04
C GLN A 332 -29.12 -10.27 25.08
N LEU A 333 -28.51 -11.44 25.20
CA LEU A 333 -28.83 -12.38 26.25
C LEU A 333 -28.26 -11.96 27.62
N PHE A 334 -27.17 -11.19 27.62
CA PHE A 334 -26.47 -10.74 28.81
C PHE A 334 -26.25 -9.23 28.77
N LYS A 335 -26.20 -8.61 29.95
CA LYS A 335 -25.78 -7.20 30.04
C LYS A 335 -24.33 -7.06 29.53
N PRO A 336 -24.00 -6.02 28.75
CA PRO A 336 -22.62 -5.74 28.40
C PRO A 336 -21.78 -5.62 29.68
N PRO A 337 -20.58 -6.23 29.73
CA PRO A 337 -19.72 -6.13 30.91
C PRO A 337 -19.24 -4.70 31.18
N HIS A 338 -19.25 -3.84 30.15
CA HIS A 338 -18.79 -2.46 30.24
C HIS A 338 -19.81 -1.51 29.59
N ALA A 339 -20.00 -0.35 30.18
CA ALA A 339 -20.87 0.70 29.63
C ALA A 339 -20.14 1.59 28.60
N PHE A 340 -18.81 1.59 28.57
CA PHE A 340 -17.94 2.37 27.68
C PHE A 340 -18.29 3.88 27.62
N ASN A 341 -18.68 4.45 28.75
CA ASN A 341 -19.15 5.83 28.85
C ASN A 341 -18.40 6.63 29.93
N ASP A 342 -17.21 6.16 30.31
CA ASP A 342 -16.45 6.75 31.42
C ASP A 342 -15.80 8.09 30.99
N THR A 343 -14.68 8.06 30.29
CA THR A 343 -13.97 9.30 29.86
C THR A 343 -13.89 9.43 28.36
N HIS A 344 -13.60 8.34 27.67
CA HIS A 344 -13.49 8.27 26.21
C HIS A 344 -14.13 6.99 25.70
N ALA A 345 -14.59 7.02 24.46
CA ALA A 345 -15.01 5.85 23.70
C ALA A 345 -14.47 5.98 22.27
N TRP A 346 -13.37 5.31 22.00
CA TRP A 346 -12.68 5.46 20.72
C TRP A 346 -13.41 4.76 19.58
N GLY A 347 -13.50 5.44 18.43
CA GLY A 347 -14.11 4.90 17.22
C GLY A 347 -13.46 5.44 15.95
N MET A 348 -13.83 4.84 14.84
CA MET A 348 -13.29 5.17 13.51
C MET A 348 -14.43 5.20 12.48
N ALA A 349 -14.34 6.09 11.52
CA ALA A 349 -15.18 6.11 10.32
C ALA A 349 -14.28 6.06 9.09
N ILE A 350 -14.70 5.30 8.06
CA ILE A 350 -13.97 5.18 6.78
C ILE A 350 -14.93 5.50 5.65
N ASP A 351 -14.67 6.60 4.92
CA ASP A 351 -15.50 7.00 3.78
C ASP A 351 -15.04 6.28 2.51
N MET A 352 -15.91 5.41 1.99
CA MET A 352 -15.62 4.64 0.78
C MET A 352 -15.71 5.46 -0.50
N ASN A 353 -16.28 6.69 -0.46
CA ASN A 353 -16.24 7.62 -1.59
C ASN A 353 -14.83 8.17 -1.81
N THR A 354 -14.15 8.53 -0.72
CA THR A 354 -12.81 9.14 -0.79
C THR A 354 -11.69 8.12 -0.76
N CYS A 355 -11.94 6.91 -0.24
CA CYS A 355 -10.95 5.84 -0.25
C CYS A 355 -10.65 5.35 -1.67
N ILE A 356 -9.38 5.41 -2.08
CA ILE A 356 -8.89 4.97 -3.40
C ILE A 356 -8.14 3.64 -3.37
N GLY A 357 -8.03 2.98 -2.20
CA GLY A 357 -7.37 1.68 -2.07
C GLY A 357 -5.83 1.70 -2.19
N CYS A 358 -5.18 2.84 -2.02
CA CYS A 358 -3.76 3.07 -2.32
C CYS A 358 -2.75 2.41 -1.36
N ASN A 359 -3.18 1.72 -0.32
CA ASN A 359 -2.34 1.05 0.70
C ASN A 359 -1.45 1.97 1.58
N ALA A 360 -1.49 3.29 1.46
CA ALA A 360 -0.71 4.18 2.32
C ALA A 360 -0.95 3.90 3.82
N CYS A 361 -2.20 3.63 4.20
CA CYS A 361 -2.58 3.24 5.56
C CYS A 361 -1.97 1.90 6.00
N VAL A 362 -1.79 0.95 5.08
CA VAL A 362 -1.17 -0.37 5.35
C VAL A 362 0.29 -0.19 5.71
N VAL A 363 1.06 0.52 4.87
CA VAL A 363 2.49 0.79 5.08
C VAL A 363 2.71 1.61 6.36
N ALA A 364 1.90 2.66 6.58
CA ALA A 364 1.99 3.47 7.79
C ALA A 364 1.71 2.65 9.07
N CYS A 365 0.74 1.75 9.03
CA CYS A 365 0.46 0.85 10.15
C CYS A 365 1.61 -0.10 10.44
N GLN A 366 2.23 -0.67 9.40
CA GLN A 366 3.37 -1.57 9.54
C GLN A 366 4.57 -0.85 10.18
N ALA A 367 4.90 0.34 9.68
CA ALA A 367 6.02 1.14 10.20
C ALA A 367 5.77 1.61 11.64
N GLU A 368 4.59 2.16 11.93
CA GLU A 368 4.22 2.69 13.25
C GLU A 368 4.20 1.60 14.33
N ASN A 369 3.66 0.44 14.00
CA ASN A 369 3.33 -0.59 14.99
C ASN A 369 4.34 -1.75 15.04
N ASN A 370 5.54 -1.57 14.51
CA ASN A 370 6.59 -2.60 14.48
C ASN A 370 6.07 -3.94 13.93
N VAL A 371 5.28 -3.90 12.86
CA VAL A 371 4.75 -5.10 12.23
C VAL A 371 5.84 -5.79 11.44
N GLY A 372 6.05 -7.08 11.69
CA GLY A 372 7.10 -7.87 11.07
C GLY A 372 6.85 -8.12 9.58
N ILE A 373 7.95 -8.20 8.81
CA ILE A 373 7.98 -8.66 7.43
C ILE A 373 8.38 -10.13 7.45
N VAL A 374 7.68 -10.97 6.71
CA VAL A 374 7.88 -12.42 6.77
C VAL A 374 8.53 -13.00 5.51
N GLY A 375 8.48 -12.28 4.38
CA GLY A 375 9.04 -12.70 3.11
C GLY A 375 8.12 -13.56 2.26
N LYS A 376 8.50 -13.75 0.99
CA LYS A 376 7.71 -14.43 -0.01
C LYS A 376 7.29 -15.84 0.42
N ASP A 377 8.24 -16.68 0.85
CA ASP A 377 7.97 -18.08 1.21
C ASP A 377 6.97 -18.21 2.36
N GLN A 378 7.05 -17.32 3.35
CA GLN A 378 6.14 -17.33 4.47
C GLN A 378 4.78 -16.75 4.10
N SER A 379 4.76 -15.79 3.19
CA SER A 379 3.52 -15.26 2.64
C SER A 379 2.76 -16.30 1.82
N LEU A 380 3.46 -17.16 1.07
CA LEU A 380 2.87 -18.33 0.41
C LEU A 380 2.26 -19.33 1.39
N MET A 381 2.70 -19.32 2.66
CA MET A 381 2.11 -20.10 3.76
C MET A 381 1.03 -19.32 4.53
N HIS A 382 0.56 -18.17 4.01
CA HIS A 382 -0.43 -17.30 4.63
C HIS A 382 -0.04 -16.81 6.04
N ARG A 383 1.25 -16.45 6.22
CA ARG A 383 1.81 -16.00 7.49
C ARG A 383 2.14 -14.51 7.51
N GLU A 384 1.66 -13.76 6.53
CA GLU A 384 1.82 -12.31 6.49
C GLU A 384 1.22 -11.64 7.73
N MET A 385 1.86 -10.56 8.20
CA MET A 385 1.57 -9.94 9.49
C MET A 385 0.80 -8.61 9.40
N GLY A 386 0.46 -8.13 8.22
CA GLY A 386 -0.24 -6.85 8.06
C GLY A 386 -1.52 -6.76 8.90
N TRP A 387 -1.62 -5.71 9.74
CA TRP A 387 -2.79 -5.47 10.60
C TRP A 387 -3.96 -4.84 9.86
N ILE A 388 -3.68 -4.19 8.74
CA ILE A 388 -4.66 -3.68 7.80
C ILE A 388 -4.44 -4.39 6.48
N ARG A 389 -5.52 -4.81 5.84
CA ARG A 389 -5.51 -5.26 4.45
C ARG A 389 -6.54 -4.46 3.67
N ILE A 390 -6.35 -4.32 2.37
CA ILE A 390 -7.35 -3.77 1.48
C ILE A 390 -7.97 -4.93 0.73
N ASP A 391 -9.18 -5.30 1.11
CA ASP A 391 -9.92 -6.35 0.42
C ASP A 391 -10.42 -5.81 -0.93
N ARG A 392 -10.46 -6.68 -1.93
CA ARG A 392 -10.94 -6.38 -3.28
C ARG A 392 -12.03 -7.38 -3.66
N TYR A 393 -13.09 -6.88 -4.26
CA TYR A 393 -14.20 -7.68 -4.74
C TYR A 393 -14.55 -7.28 -6.16
N PHE A 394 -14.69 -8.27 -7.05
CA PHE A 394 -15.26 -8.07 -8.39
C PHE A 394 -16.77 -8.25 -8.33
N LYS A 395 -17.52 -7.39 -9.03
CA LYS A 395 -18.98 -7.43 -9.11
C LYS A 395 -19.40 -7.54 -10.58
N GLY A 396 -20.07 -8.62 -10.93
CA GLY A 396 -20.52 -8.89 -12.29
C GLY A 396 -19.79 -10.07 -12.94
N ASN A 397 -19.91 -10.18 -14.26
CA ASN A 397 -19.25 -11.24 -15.01
C ASN A 397 -17.75 -10.99 -15.11
N VAL A 398 -16.92 -11.96 -14.76
CA VAL A 398 -15.45 -11.87 -14.80
C VAL A 398 -14.87 -11.72 -16.21
N GLU A 399 -15.62 -12.11 -17.23
CA GLU A 399 -15.23 -11.95 -18.64
C GLU A 399 -15.57 -10.57 -19.19
N ASP A 400 -16.35 -9.77 -18.46
CA ASP A 400 -16.71 -8.41 -18.88
C ASP A 400 -15.49 -7.47 -18.64
N PRO A 401 -14.95 -6.84 -19.67
CA PRO A 401 -13.85 -5.89 -19.51
C PRO A 401 -14.25 -4.64 -18.71
N GLN A 402 -15.54 -4.40 -18.53
CA GLN A 402 -16.09 -3.31 -17.71
C GLN A 402 -16.60 -3.80 -16.34
N ILE A 403 -16.07 -4.91 -15.84
CA ILE A 403 -16.43 -5.43 -14.53
C ILE A 403 -16.18 -4.39 -13.43
N ASP A 404 -17.13 -4.26 -12.52
CA ASP A 404 -16.97 -3.40 -11.35
C ASP A 404 -15.99 -3.98 -10.34
N VAL A 405 -15.13 -3.12 -9.80
CA VAL A 405 -14.19 -3.46 -8.74
C VAL A 405 -14.47 -2.59 -7.52
N VAL A 406 -14.56 -3.24 -6.36
CA VAL A 406 -14.74 -2.57 -5.08
C VAL A 406 -13.61 -2.98 -4.15
N HIS A 407 -13.05 -2.02 -3.44
CA HIS A 407 -12.04 -2.26 -2.42
C HIS A 407 -12.54 -1.77 -1.06
N GLN A 408 -12.05 -2.40 0.02
CA GLN A 408 -12.43 -2.04 1.37
C GLN A 408 -11.25 -2.24 2.33
N PRO A 409 -10.78 -1.18 3.01
CA PRO A 409 -9.82 -1.32 4.09
C PRO A 409 -10.43 -2.16 5.22
N MET A 410 -9.73 -3.19 5.68
CA MET A 410 -10.20 -4.09 6.71
C MET A 410 -9.15 -4.23 7.82
N MET A 411 -9.53 -3.83 9.02
CA MET A 411 -8.72 -3.88 10.24
C MET A 411 -9.56 -4.39 11.40
N CYS A 412 -8.95 -4.53 12.60
CA CYS A 412 -9.74 -4.85 13.78
C CYS A 412 -10.85 -3.82 13.98
N GLN A 413 -12.09 -4.29 14.05
CA GLN A 413 -13.28 -3.47 14.14
C GLN A 413 -13.55 -2.98 15.57
N GLN A 414 -12.73 -3.38 16.55
CA GLN A 414 -12.89 -3.04 17.98
C GLN A 414 -14.34 -3.30 18.46
N CYS A 415 -14.81 -4.52 18.19
CA CYS A 415 -16.20 -4.93 18.44
C CYS A 415 -16.55 -4.85 19.90
N GLU A 416 -17.70 -4.25 20.28
CA GLU A 416 -18.19 -4.24 21.65
C GLU A 416 -18.64 -5.63 22.10
N ASN A 417 -19.25 -6.41 21.19
CA ASN A 417 -19.54 -7.83 21.38
C ASN A 417 -18.45 -8.66 20.68
N ALA A 418 -17.25 -8.68 21.25
CA ALA A 418 -16.08 -9.26 20.59
C ALA A 418 -16.07 -10.80 20.65
N PRO A 419 -16.32 -11.50 19.53
CA PRO A 419 -16.31 -12.97 19.53
C PRO A 419 -14.92 -13.56 19.81
N CYS A 420 -13.87 -12.78 19.63
CA CYS A 420 -12.50 -13.19 19.93
C CYS A 420 -12.17 -13.22 21.42
N GLU A 421 -12.90 -12.48 22.26
CA GLU A 421 -12.67 -12.46 23.71
C GLU A 421 -13.20 -13.71 24.37
N GLN A 422 -14.40 -14.12 23.98
CA GLN A 422 -15.09 -15.26 24.59
C GLN A 422 -14.37 -16.59 24.40
N VAL A 423 -13.56 -16.71 23.36
CA VAL A 423 -12.84 -17.96 23.03
C VAL A 423 -11.39 -17.97 23.50
N CYS A 424 -10.92 -16.91 24.17
CA CYS A 424 -9.56 -16.86 24.67
C CYS A 424 -9.45 -17.58 26.01
N PRO A 425 -8.72 -18.71 26.11
CA PRO A 425 -8.68 -19.52 27.34
C PRO A 425 -7.96 -18.82 28.49
N VAL A 426 -7.18 -17.78 28.20
CA VAL A 426 -6.37 -17.05 29.17
C VAL A 426 -6.74 -15.57 29.29
N ALA A 427 -7.85 -15.15 28.70
CA ALA A 427 -8.29 -13.75 28.64
C ALA A 427 -7.17 -12.78 28.21
N ALA A 428 -6.35 -13.19 27.24
CA ALA A 428 -5.30 -12.34 26.67
C ALA A 428 -5.85 -11.25 25.75
N THR A 429 -7.09 -11.36 25.31
CA THR A 429 -7.81 -10.32 24.57
C THR A 429 -9.06 -9.94 25.35
N MET A 430 -9.20 -8.64 25.63
CA MET A 430 -10.25 -8.10 26.50
C MET A 430 -10.46 -6.62 26.22
N HIS A 431 -11.61 -6.10 26.59
CA HIS A 431 -11.88 -4.66 26.52
C HIS A 431 -11.20 -3.89 27.65
N ASP A 432 -10.76 -2.69 27.33
CA ASP A 432 -10.48 -1.66 28.32
C ASP A 432 -11.75 -0.80 28.59
N THR A 433 -11.63 0.15 29.51
CA THR A 433 -12.74 1.03 29.90
C THR A 433 -13.13 2.02 28.79
N GLU A 434 -12.29 2.25 27.81
CA GLU A 434 -12.50 3.15 26.67
C GLU A 434 -13.03 2.42 25.41
N GLY A 435 -13.29 1.11 25.56
CA GLY A 435 -13.87 0.26 24.52
C GLY A 435 -12.90 -0.27 23.48
N LEU A 436 -11.61 -0.20 23.75
CA LEU A 436 -10.62 -0.86 22.91
C LEU A 436 -10.53 -2.34 23.25
N ASN A 437 -10.60 -3.18 22.24
CA ASN A 437 -10.26 -4.60 22.38
C ASN A 437 -8.74 -4.73 22.45
N THR A 438 -8.19 -4.77 23.64
CA THR A 438 -6.75 -4.82 23.89
C THR A 438 -6.19 -6.23 23.74
N MET A 439 -4.89 -6.32 23.55
CA MET A 439 -4.17 -7.59 23.49
C MET A 439 -3.05 -7.59 24.51
N VAL A 440 -3.15 -8.48 25.50
CA VAL A 440 -2.11 -8.68 26.52
C VAL A 440 -1.13 -9.73 26.01
N TYR A 441 -0.07 -9.29 25.35
CA TYR A 441 0.86 -10.18 24.65
C TYR A 441 1.52 -11.22 25.56
N ASN A 442 1.95 -10.83 26.76
CA ASN A 442 2.60 -11.75 27.71
C ASN A 442 1.68 -12.83 28.25
N ARG A 443 0.36 -12.66 28.15
CA ARG A 443 -0.63 -13.65 28.57
C ARG A 443 -1.05 -14.58 27.43
N CYS A 444 -0.78 -14.19 26.19
CA CYS A 444 -1.17 -14.97 25.02
C CYS A 444 -0.36 -16.25 24.91
N ILE A 445 -1.03 -17.40 24.86
CA ILE A 445 -0.42 -18.73 24.70
C ILE A 445 -0.53 -19.26 23.26
N GLY A 446 -1.07 -18.47 22.32
CA GLY A 446 -1.06 -18.79 20.90
C GLY A 446 -2.02 -19.88 20.43
N THR A 447 -3.15 -20.09 21.11
CA THR A 447 -4.17 -21.07 20.67
C THR A 447 -4.80 -20.72 19.34
N ARG A 448 -4.77 -19.45 18.90
CA ARG A 448 -5.30 -18.92 17.64
C ARG A 448 -6.82 -19.03 17.46
N TYR A 449 -7.56 -19.53 18.44
CA TYR A 449 -9.00 -19.61 18.32
C TYR A 449 -9.63 -18.23 18.10
N CYS A 450 -9.11 -17.17 18.71
CA CYS A 450 -9.57 -15.81 18.49
C CYS A 450 -9.43 -15.34 17.00
N SER A 451 -8.47 -15.88 16.27
CA SER A 451 -8.32 -15.65 14.82
C SER A 451 -9.41 -16.36 14.03
N ASN A 452 -9.67 -17.63 14.35
CA ASN A 452 -10.71 -18.43 13.70
C ASN A 452 -12.11 -17.84 13.96
N ASN A 453 -12.35 -17.37 15.17
CA ASN A 453 -13.64 -16.83 15.58
C ASN A 453 -13.87 -15.36 15.16
N CYS A 454 -12.84 -14.68 14.65
CA CYS A 454 -12.99 -13.32 14.13
C CYS A 454 -13.68 -13.35 12.76
N PRO A 455 -14.91 -12.78 12.62
CA PRO A 455 -15.61 -12.79 11.33
C PRO A 455 -14.91 -11.90 10.28
N TYR A 456 -14.14 -10.92 10.73
CA TYR A 456 -13.39 -10.00 9.87
C TYR A 456 -12.02 -10.52 9.46
N LYS A 457 -11.54 -11.64 10.06
CA LYS A 457 -10.25 -12.28 9.77
C LYS A 457 -9.06 -11.32 9.85
N VAL A 458 -9.01 -10.49 10.89
CA VAL A 458 -8.02 -9.41 11.05
C VAL A 458 -7.03 -9.66 12.19
N ARG A 459 -6.95 -10.87 12.68
CA ARG A 459 -6.01 -11.26 13.74
C ARG A 459 -4.90 -12.11 13.14
N ARG A 460 -3.63 -11.69 13.37
CA ARG A 460 -2.44 -12.32 12.81
C ARG A 460 -1.66 -13.05 13.90
N PHE A 461 -1.22 -14.25 13.59
CA PHE A 461 -0.36 -15.02 14.47
C PHE A 461 1.10 -14.77 14.14
N ASN A 462 1.89 -14.38 15.14
CA ASN A 462 3.32 -14.14 15.00
C ASN A 462 4.09 -15.45 15.10
N TYR A 463 4.58 -15.93 13.95
CA TYR A 463 5.40 -17.15 13.86
C TYR A 463 6.89 -16.89 14.13
N PHE A 464 7.32 -15.62 14.19
CA PHE A 464 8.72 -15.22 14.17
C PHE A 464 9.09 -14.34 15.35
N ASP A 465 10.32 -14.49 15.79
CA ASP A 465 10.93 -13.59 16.76
C ASP A 465 11.58 -12.40 16.01
N TRP A 466 10.71 -11.48 15.56
CA TRP A 466 11.08 -10.39 14.64
C TRP A 466 12.21 -9.50 15.15
N HIS A 467 12.32 -9.30 16.46
CA HIS A 467 13.30 -8.40 17.05
C HIS A 467 14.62 -9.08 17.44
N ALA A 468 14.56 -10.33 17.87
CA ALA A 468 15.72 -11.01 18.46
C ALA A 468 16.60 -11.69 17.41
N LYS A 469 16.00 -12.27 16.37
CA LYS A 469 16.75 -12.95 15.30
C LYS A 469 16.07 -12.64 13.97
N PRO A 470 16.87 -12.35 12.91
CA PRO A 470 16.29 -12.40 11.58
C PRO A 470 15.65 -13.77 11.41
N PRO A 471 14.50 -13.89 10.76
CA PRO A 471 13.89 -15.17 10.49
C PRO A 471 14.96 -16.03 9.81
N ARG A 472 15.32 -17.15 10.44
CA ARG A 472 16.24 -18.11 9.84
C ARG A 472 15.57 -18.60 8.58
N ASN A 473 16.06 -18.12 7.50
CA ASN A 473 15.59 -18.51 6.22
C ASN A 473 16.37 -19.74 5.79
N ARG A 474 15.75 -20.90 5.76
CA ARG A 474 16.31 -22.06 5.05
C ARG A 474 16.44 -21.77 3.55
N THR A 475 15.72 -20.79 3.06
CA THR A 475 15.66 -20.37 1.66
C THR A 475 16.39 -19.06 1.38
N GLY A 476 16.94 -18.38 2.37
CA GLY A 476 17.86 -17.25 2.20
C GLY A 476 17.27 -15.91 1.81
N VAL A 477 15.94 -15.73 1.79
CA VAL A 477 15.32 -14.58 1.12
C VAL A 477 15.33 -13.29 1.91
N LEU A 478 15.07 -13.27 3.23
CA LEU A 478 14.91 -11.99 3.94
C LEU A 478 16.19 -11.39 4.51
N TYR A 479 17.10 -12.21 4.97
CA TYR A 479 18.39 -11.77 5.51
C TYR A 479 19.44 -12.84 5.23
N PRO A 480 19.88 -12.99 3.98
CA PRO A 480 20.99 -13.87 3.68
C PRO A 480 22.25 -13.37 4.36
N GLY A 481 22.82 -14.19 5.21
CA GLY A 481 24.21 -14.05 5.56
C GLY A 481 24.58 -13.03 6.63
N PHE A 482 24.05 -13.19 7.86
CA PHE A 482 25.03 -13.06 8.95
C PHE A 482 25.81 -14.38 9.01
N PRO A 483 27.14 -14.33 9.08
CA PRO A 483 27.93 -15.54 9.35
C PRO A 483 27.39 -16.25 10.59
N ASP A 484 27.36 -17.60 10.58
CA ASP A 484 26.79 -18.40 11.66
C ASP A 484 27.33 -18.04 13.05
N GLU A 485 28.56 -17.58 13.12
CA GLU A 485 29.24 -17.13 14.34
C GLU A 485 28.63 -15.86 14.94
N GLN A 486 28.11 -14.94 14.11
CA GLN A 486 27.43 -13.72 14.56
C GLN A 486 25.94 -13.95 14.89
N GLN A 487 25.35 -15.04 14.42
CA GLN A 487 23.94 -15.36 14.70
C GLN A 487 23.69 -15.76 16.16
N ASN A 488 24.69 -16.20 16.87
CA ASN A 488 24.59 -16.68 18.25
C ASN A 488 25.04 -15.64 19.29
N ASP A 489 25.60 -14.51 18.89
CA ASP A 489 25.95 -13.43 19.79
C ASP A 489 24.74 -12.49 19.99
N PRO A 490 24.15 -12.42 21.22
CA PRO A 490 23.09 -11.47 21.53
C PRO A 490 23.53 -9.99 21.38
N LYS A 491 24.84 -9.72 21.34
CA LYS A 491 25.42 -8.39 21.13
C LYS A 491 25.55 -8.03 19.65
N ALA A 492 25.47 -9.00 18.75
CA ALA A 492 25.60 -8.81 17.30
C ALA A 492 24.32 -8.33 16.59
N VAL A 493 23.31 -7.87 17.33
CA VAL A 493 22.15 -7.21 16.72
C VAL A 493 22.61 -5.89 16.12
N ASP A 494 22.58 -5.82 14.80
CA ASP A 494 22.93 -4.64 14.02
C ASP A 494 22.27 -3.37 14.65
N PRO A 495 23.04 -2.41 15.14
CA PRO A 495 22.50 -1.18 15.73
C PRO A 495 21.58 -0.44 14.77
N ILE A 496 21.88 -0.47 13.46
CA ILE A 496 21.07 0.17 12.41
C ILE A 496 19.69 -0.49 12.31
N ARG A 497 19.61 -1.82 12.41
CA ARG A 497 18.35 -2.52 12.41
C ARG A 497 17.45 -2.12 13.59
N ARG A 498 18.04 -1.85 14.76
CA ARG A 498 17.27 -1.38 15.92
C ARG A 498 16.62 -0.02 15.69
N MET A 499 17.21 0.83 14.86
CA MET A 499 16.70 2.17 14.57
C MET A 499 15.40 2.15 13.75
N GLN A 500 15.03 1.04 13.11
CA GLN A 500 13.76 0.91 12.41
C GLN A 500 12.55 0.74 13.34
N PHE A 501 12.77 0.32 14.59
CA PHE A 501 11.69 0.06 15.53
C PHE A 501 11.20 1.33 16.21
N ASN A 502 9.87 1.50 16.25
CA ASN A 502 9.24 2.55 17.04
C ASN A 502 9.38 2.21 18.55
N PRO A 503 10.07 3.02 19.34
CA PRO A 503 10.30 2.74 20.75
C PRO A 503 9.02 2.80 21.60
N ASP A 504 7.98 3.50 21.14
CA ASP A 504 6.70 3.62 21.86
C ASP A 504 5.81 2.38 21.70
N VAL A 505 6.20 1.42 20.85
CA VAL A 505 5.40 0.24 20.55
C VAL A 505 6.15 -1.04 20.90
N THR A 506 5.50 -1.90 21.69
CA THR A 506 6.04 -3.21 22.01
C THR A 506 6.34 -4.02 20.77
N VAL A 507 7.56 -4.52 20.64
CA VAL A 507 7.91 -5.55 19.67
C VAL A 507 7.48 -6.90 20.24
N ARG A 508 6.57 -7.58 19.53
CA ARG A 508 5.95 -8.82 20.03
C ARG A 508 6.87 -10.00 19.80
N MET A 509 6.88 -10.87 20.77
CA MET A 509 7.60 -12.12 20.69
C MET A 509 6.87 -13.14 19.79
N ARG A 510 7.57 -14.17 19.38
CA ARG A 510 7.00 -15.32 18.69
C ARG A 510 5.88 -15.98 19.51
N GLY A 511 4.83 -16.43 18.84
CA GLY A 511 3.77 -17.24 19.43
C GLY A 511 2.58 -16.46 19.96
N VAL A 512 2.51 -15.16 19.72
CA VAL A 512 1.39 -14.31 20.14
C VAL A 512 0.51 -13.89 18.95
N MET A 513 -0.72 -13.50 19.26
CA MET A 513 -1.64 -12.90 18.28
C MET A 513 -1.47 -11.38 18.24
N GLU A 514 -1.49 -10.83 17.05
CA GLU A 514 -1.41 -9.39 16.78
C GLU A 514 -2.64 -8.90 16.02
N LYS A 515 -2.97 -7.64 16.19
CA LYS A 515 -4.08 -6.97 15.50
C LYS A 515 -3.97 -5.46 15.62
N CYS A 516 -4.76 -4.72 14.85
CA CYS A 516 -4.90 -3.27 15.02
C CYS A 516 -5.33 -2.91 16.45
N THR A 517 -4.63 -1.94 17.04
CA THR A 517 -4.84 -1.42 18.40
C THR A 517 -5.42 0.00 18.41
N TYR A 518 -5.80 0.57 17.24
CA TYR A 518 -6.07 1.99 17.06
C TYR A 518 -4.89 2.90 17.47
N CYS A 519 -3.65 2.40 17.33
CA CYS A 519 -2.44 3.12 17.73
C CYS A 519 -2.51 3.57 19.20
N THR A 520 -2.75 2.62 20.13
CA THR A 520 -2.88 2.89 21.57
C THR A 520 -1.75 3.76 22.11
N GLN A 521 -0.51 3.61 21.60
CA GLN A 521 0.62 4.45 21.95
C GLN A 521 0.38 5.93 21.66
N ARG A 522 -0.26 6.26 20.52
CA ARG A 522 -0.59 7.65 20.17
C ARG A 522 -1.69 8.21 21.05
N ILE A 523 -2.72 7.39 21.37
CA ILE A 523 -3.77 7.75 22.33
C ILE A 523 -3.13 8.09 23.69
N GLN A 524 -2.31 7.20 24.23
CA GLN A 524 -1.69 7.39 25.53
C GLN A 524 -0.73 8.57 25.56
N ARG A 525 0.09 8.74 24.52
CA ARG A 525 1.01 9.89 24.38
C ARG A 525 0.25 11.21 24.43
N THR A 526 -0.85 11.32 23.70
CA THR A 526 -1.69 12.53 23.68
C THR A 526 -2.34 12.76 25.04
N LYS A 527 -2.93 11.73 25.64
CA LYS A 527 -3.53 11.82 26.99
C LYS A 527 -2.53 12.30 28.02
N ILE A 528 -1.32 11.75 28.02
CA ILE A 528 -0.24 12.16 28.92
C ILE A 528 0.16 13.63 28.68
N ALA A 529 0.38 14.00 27.43
CA ALA A 529 0.77 15.37 27.06
C ALA A 529 -0.28 16.39 27.51
N LYS A 530 -1.56 16.14 27.24
CA LYS A 530 -2.67 17.03 27.63
C LYS A 530 -2.83 17.11 29.14
N ARG A 531 -2.77 15.98 29.83
CA ARG A 531 -2.83 15.94 31.30
C ARG A 531 -1.71 16.75 31.95
N ASN A 532 -0.50 16.70 31.41
CA ASN A 532 0.65 17.45 31.93
C ASN A 532 0.48 18.96 31.88
N ILE A 533 -0.38 19.46 30.98
CA ILE A 533 -0.70 20.88 30.86
C ILE A 533 -2.11 21.22 31.38
N GLY A 534 -2.76 20.28 32.08
CA GLY A 534 -4.09 20.48 32.66
C GLY A 534 -5.21 20.65 31.64
N GLN A 535 -5.09 20.02 30.46
CA GLN A 535 -6.09 20.06 29.40
C GLN A 535 -6.69 18.68 29.13
N ASP A 536 -7.93 18.65 28.66
CA ASP A 536 -8.57 17.46 28.16
C ASP A 536 -8.19 17.21 26.69
N VAL A 537 -8.27 15.94 26.28
CA VAL A 537 -8.10 15.54 24.89
C VAL A 537 -9.35 15.97 24.10
N LYS A 538 -9.16 16.68 23.01
CA LYS A 538 -10.22 17.16 22.11
C LYS A 538 -10.20 16.40 20.78
N ASP A 539 -11.29 16.52 20.01
CA ASP A 539 -11.36 16.00 18.66
C ASP A 539 -10.18 16.53 17.80
N GLY A 540 -9.56 15.65 17.04
CA GLY A 540 -8.37 15.94 16.23
C GLY A 540 -7.01 15.89 16.97
N ASP A 541 -6.99 15.89 18.31
CA ASP A 541 -5.73 15.79 19.06
C ASP A 541 -5.05 14.41 18.89
N VAL A 542 -5.84 13.34 18.75
CA VAL A 542 -5.36 11.99 18.48
C VAL A 542 -5.54 11.64 17.03
N MET A 543 -4.45 11.35 16.35
CA MET A 543 -4.45 10.92 14.95
C MET A 543 -3.74 9.57 14.81
N THR A 544 -4.46 8.55 14.36
CA THR A 544 -3.87 7.23 14.09
C THR A 544 -2.91 7.30 12.91
N ALA A 545 -1.93 6.38 12.84
CA ALA A 545 -0.95 6.37 11.74
C ALA A 545 -1.63 6.21 10.36
N CYS A 546 -2.66 5.37 10.26
CA CYS A 546 -3.42 5.17 9.03
C CYS A 546 -4.21 6.41 8.62
N GLN A 547 -4.77 7.15 9.56
CA GLN A 547 -5.44 8.43 9.29
C GLN A 547 -4.45 9.49 8.80
N GLN A 548 -3.32 9.63 9.49
CA GLN A 548 -2.28 10.61 9.16
C GLN A 548 -1.70 10.41 7.75
N ALA A 549 -1.54 9.14 7.34
CA ALA A 549 -0.98 8.79 6.04
C ALA A 549 -2.02 8.77 4.91
N CYS A 550 -3.31 8.92 5.21
CA CYS A 550 -4.35 8.83 4.19
C CYS A 550 -4.38 10.08 3.31
N PRO A 551 -3.99 9.99 2.01
CA PRO A 551 -3.88 11.17 1.14
C PRO A 551 -5.24 11.77 0.78
N THR A 552 -6.30 10.99 0.91
CA THR A 552 -7.68 11.41 0.58
C THR A 552 -8.54 11.68 1.80
N LEU A 553 -7.96 11.63 3.00
CA LEU A 553 -8.64 11.86 4.28
C LEU A 553 -9.86 10.96 4.50
N ALA A 554 -9.82 9.74 3.95
CA ALA A 554 -10.92 8.78 4.05
C ALA A 554 -11.12 8.22 5.46
N ILE A 555 -10.10 8.27 6.31
CA ILE A 555 -10.12 7.68 7.66
C ILE A 555 -10.23 8.81 8.68
N THR A 556 -11.25 8.74 9.54
CA THR A 556 -11.46 9.66 10.66
C THR A 556 -11.53 8.88 11.96
N PHE A 557 -10.74 9.26 12.95
CA PHE A 557 -10.69 8.65 14.28
C PHE A 557 -10.97 9.69 15.36
N GLY A 558 -11.66 9.30 16.43
CA GLY A 558 -11.94 10.21 17.53
C GLY A 558 -12.74 9.58 18.67
N ASN A 559 -13.21 10.42 19.59
CA ASN A 559 -13.97 10.03 20.76
C ASN A 559 -15.48 10.07 20.45
N LEU A 560 -16.15 8.91 20.48
CA LEU A 560 -17.60 8.78 20.22
C LEU A 560 -18.50 9.41 21.30
N LEU A 561 -17.96 9.74 22.48
CA LEU A 561 -18.71 10.44 23.53
C LEU A 561 -18.83 11.94 23.23
N GLU A 562 -17.95 12.49 22.42
CA GLU A 562 -18.05 13.87 21.95
C GLU A 562 -19.08 13.96 20.83
N LYS A 563 -20.19 14.64 21.10
CA LYS A 563 -21.34 14.71 20.15
C LYS A 563 -20.98 15.43 18.84
N GLU A 564 -20.09 16.40 18.92
CA GLU A 564 -19.64 17.24 17.81
C GLU A 564 -18.33 16.76 17.15
N ALA A 565 -17.75 15.66 17.66
CA ALA A 565 -16.55 15.09 17.05
C ALA A 565 -16.84 14.61 15.62
N ALA A 566 -15.88 14.85 14.73
CA ALA A 566 -16.01 14.50 13.31
C ALA A 566 -16.34 13.01 13.10
N VAL A 567 -15.75 12.11 13.89
CA VAL A 567 -16.05 10.67 13.83
C VAL A 567 -17.50 10.38 14.22
N THR A 568 -18.03 11.08 15.22
CA THR A 568 -19.42 10.90 15.71
C THR A 568 -20.42 11.35 14.67
N GLU A 569 -20.17 12.48 14.01
CA GLU A 569 -21.01 12.99 12.93
C GLU A 569 -20.99 12.07 11.71
N LEU A 570 -19.82 11.58 11.31
CA LEU A 570 -19.70 10.63 10.22
C LEU A 570 -20.41 9.31 10.53
N GLN A 571 -20.37 8.83 11.77
CA GLN A 571 -21.07 7.61 12.16
C GLN A 571 -22.61 7.77 12.23
N LYS A 572 -23.10 9.00 12.33
CA LYS A 572 -24.55 9.32 12.23
C LYS A 572 -25.01 9.54 10.79
N ASN A 573 -24.10 9.69 9.85
CA ASN A 573 -24.42 9.92 8.45
C ASN A 573 -25.31 8.78 7.91
N PRO A 574 -26.34 9.08 7.09
CA PRO A 574 -27.20 8.06 6.49
C PRO A 574 -26.46 6.98 5.69
N ARG A 575 -25.25 7.27 5.17
CA ARG A 575 -24.39 6.28 4.50
C ARG A 575 -23.67 5.34 5.45
N ALA A 576 -23.63 5.62 6.75
CA ALA A 576 -22.83 4.85 7.70
C ALA A 576 -23.44 3.46 7.96
N TYR A 577 -22.62 2.41 7.83
CA TYR A 577 -23.01 1.03 8.06
C TYR A 577 -21.95 0.22 8.81
N ASP A 578 -22.40 -0.87 9.42
CA ASP A 578 -21.56 -1.85 10.08
C ASP A 578 -21.30 -3.01 9.11
N VAL A 579 -20.03 -3.33 8.84
CA VAL A 579 -19.67 -4.50 8.05
C VAL A 579 -20.09 -5.75 8.81
N LEU A 580 -20.79 -6.68 8.14
CA LEU A 580 -21.37 -7.87 8.75
C LEU A 580 -22.24 -7.53 9.98
N GLY A 581 -23.02 -6.48 9.89
CA GLY A 581 -23.86 -6.01 10.98
C GLY A 581 -24.91 -7.04 11.45
N ASP A 582 -25.27 -8.00 10.58
CA ASP A 582 -26.11 -9.16 10.87
C ASP A 582 -25.57 -10.04 12.01
N LEU A 583 -24.26 -10.03 12.25
CA LEU A 583 -23.60 -10.80 13.31
C LEU A 583 -23.66 -10.12 14.69
N ASN A 584 -24.20 -8.92 14.79
CA ASN A 584 -24.34 -8.15 16.03
C ASN A 584 -23.06 -8.01 16.86
N THR A 585 -21.91 -7.90 16.19
CA THR A 585 -20.62 -7.70 16.87
C THR A 585 -20.42 -6.29 17.39
N ARG A 586 -21.24 -5.34 16.95
CA ARG A 586 -21.18 -3.90 17.30
C ARG A 586 -19.80 -3.30 17.07
N PRO A 587 -19.38 -3.19 15.81
CA PRO A 587 -18.08 -2.63 15.48
C PRO A 587 -18.02 -1.13 15.82
N ARG A 588 -16.85 -0.68 16.29
CA ARG A 588 -16.56 0.75 16.48
C ARG A 588 -15.91 1.39 15.26
N THR A 589 -15.45 0.58 14.30
CA THR A 589 -15.14 1.04 12.95
C THR A 589 -16.40 0.94 12.10
N ARG A 590 -16.87 2.06 11.55
CA ARG A 590 -18.01 2.10 10.63
C ARG A 590 -17.57 2.60 9.27
N TYR A 591 -18.25 2.15 8.24
CA TYR A 591 -17.95 2.55 6.86
C TYR A 591 -19.09 3.43 6.33
N LEU A 592 -18.73 4.41 5.50
CA LEU A 592 -19.73 5.16 4.74
C LEU A 592 -19.83 4.55 3.34
N ALA A 593 -21.02 4.17 2.96
CA ALA A 593 -21.31 3.53 1.67
C ALA A 593 -20.81 4.37 0.50
N LYS A 594 -20.34 3.69 -0.55
CA LYS A 594 -19.87 4.32 -1.77
C LYS A 594 -21.06 4.77 -2.62
N LEU A 595 -21.04 6.03 -3.05
CA LEU A 595 -21.98 6.54 -4.04
C LEU A 595 -21.30 6.55 -5.40
N ARG A 596 -21.98 6.03 -6.40
CA ARG A 596 -21.51 5.95 -7.77
C ARG A 596 -22.31 6.86 -8.68
N ASN A 597 -21.63 7.54 -9.57
CA ASN A 597 -22.26 8.18 -10.71
C ASN A 597 -22.11 7.21 -11.89
N PRO A 598 -23.20 6.66 -12.44
CA PRO A 598 -23.09 5.91 -13.68
C PRO A 598 -22.55 6.85 -14.75
N ASN A 599 -21.58 6.40 -15.52
CA ASN A 599 -21.08 7.12 -16.68
C ASN A 599 -22.27 7.41 -17.58
N GLY A 600 -22.51 8.65 -17.99
CA GLY A 600 -23.69 9.11 -18.73
C GLY A 600 -23.84 8.58 -20.16
N GLY A 601 -23.50 7.33 -20.40
CA GLY A 601 -23.58 6.60 -21.65
C GLY A 601 -24.39 5.32 -21.60
N GLY A 602 -25.30 5.15 -20.66
CA GLY A 602 -26.01 3.89 -20.45
C GLY A 602 -27.51 3.98 -20.23
N GLU A 603 -28.24 4.73 -21.06
CA GLU A 603 -29.60 4.30 -21.38
C GLU A 603 -29.46 3.10 -22.33
N GLY A 604 -29.49 1.86 -21.83
CA GLY A 604 -29.49 0.69 -22.70
C GLY A 604 -29.05 -0.65 -22.14
N HIS A 605 -28.75 -0.79 -20.86
CA HIS A 605 -28.42 -2.12 -20.31
C HIS A 605 -29.39 -2.59 -19.19
N GLY A 606 -30.63 -2.15 -19.25
CA GLY A 606 -31.69 -2.48 -18.30
C GLY A 606 -32.66 -3.57 -18.74
N GLU A 607 -32.60 -4.12 -19.95
CA GLU A 607 -33.48 -5.21 -20.38
C GLU A 607 -32.78 -6.07 -21.43
N GLU A 608 -32.19 -7.17 -21.02
CA GLU A 608 -32.01 -8.42 -21.78
C GLU A 608 -30.92 -9.31 -21.14
N HIS A 609 -31.18 -9.83 -19.97
CA HIS A 609 -30.59 -11.12 -19.54
C HIS A 609 -31.60 -11.87 -18.65
N LYS A 610 -32.73 -12.24 -19.28
CA LYS A 610 -33.49 -13.40 -18.84
C LYS A 610 -32.89 -14.65 -19.48
N ALA A 611 -32.42 -15.52 -18.60
CA ALA A 611 -32.23 -16.94 -18.81
C ALA A 611 -31.41 -17.37 -20.05
N ALA A 612 -30.12 -17.53 -19.89
CA ALA A 612 -29.37 -18.57 -20.56
C ALA A 612 -28.80 -19.52 -19.50
N GLY A 613 -29.13 -20.80 -19.64
CA GLY A 613 -28.92 -21.83 -18.63
C GLY A 613 -27.47 -22.03 -18.24
N ALA A 614 -27.30 -22.40 -17.01
CA ALA A 614 -26.08 -22.89 -16.42
C ALA A 614 -25.54 -24.10 -17.20
N THR A 615 -24.45 -23.92 -17.89
CA THR A 615 -23.53 -24.99 -18.23
C THR A 615 -22.27 -24.79 -17.38
N GLN A 616 -22.03 -25.77 -16.55
CA GLN A 616 -20.84 -25.93 -15.74
C GLN A 616 -19.58 -25.81 -16.59
N THR A 617 -18.65 -24.96 -16.18
CA THR A 617 -17.23 -25.21 -16.41
C THR A 617 -16.50 -25.00 -15.09
N ASP A 618 -15.95 -26.09 -14.60
CA ASP A 618 -15.09 -26.19 -13.44
C ASP A 618 -13.81 -25.39 -13.60
N SER A 619 -13.32 -24.93 -12.45
CA SER A 619 -11.94 -24.49 -12.17
C SER A 619 -11.45 -23.14 -12.73
N VAL A 620 -11.74 -22.05 -12.01
CA VAL A 620 -10.77 -20.96 -11.83
C VAL A 620 -10.95 -20.38 -10.41
N ALA A 621 -10.04 -20.73 -9.53
CA ALA A 621 -9.81 -20.05 -8.26
C ALA A 621 -8.51 -19.28 -8.34
#